data_442e97ff8df7e191d45055060318b5a8
#
_entry.id   442e97ff8df7e191d45055060318b5a8
#
_cell.length_a   1.000
_cell.length_b   1.000
_cell.length_c   1.000
_cell.angle_alpha   90.00
_cell.angle_beta   90.00
_cell.angle_gamma   90.00
#
_symmetry.space_group_name_H-M   'P 1'
#
loop_
_entity.id
_entity.type
_entity.pdbx_description
1 polymer ?
#
loop_
_entity_poly.entity_id
_entity_poly.type
_entity_poly.pdbx_seq_one_letter_code
_entity_poly.pdbx_strand_id
1 'polypeptide(L)'
;MKETEYKRHRLADLLLVLLAALFCWCALQGTLDLNPQGIGMDSDLQNYAQIMEAGECPAAFARDPVASFFPQDPGVPNLLTALAGLLPDGDNAATDMLRVGALGVFLHFLAYYILGRCLFRSPSLAALLSILMSIAVHWSFGTFWGSMRSDPVPRIFYADLWPFLLLLACAAVKRPSLQPVVMFLSGCAMLVHTVSALMGGAMFFMAFFLLWRDRGLWRHAGLSLLNLLSFAVPVVIYLKVFLADTPAPPVEYAGLFAEVRALRYSKDWHDVWQSLADILRYYTFPVPLFPAAAVAAAILFKKRQQLAGPVRTLLRLMPGMVLGIAGGCVLCALEMWLARHLGRQNMSQEILRGTRFLVPLSWLLLTCLLSLYWQGVAPLLRRGLVILLAVVLLSLGQGKQVVAARHALADMAGLGWLDTEEARQIKAHSLGLRDALQALRAQAGPEELVFTDGDCMAVRFAARMPMLPVHKDGNVIYYAADPDMARRWLAMQHRMAADATGYMEVWRTEQAALLLTRHVEHKALLLRYGALLFENEDWLLLRRSPVAADADAQVTRSGYAD
;
A
#
# COMPACT_ATOMS: atom_id res chain seq x y z
N MET A 1 -2.91 35.25 -25.23
CA MET A 1 -2.94 35.45 -23.75
C MET A 1 -2.02 36.62 -23.46
N LYS A 2 -2.50 37.67 -22.78
CA LYS A 2 -1.68 38.86 -22.50
C LYS A 2 -0.56 38.46 -21.54
N GLU A 3 0.62 39.08 -21.65
CA GLU A 3 1.81 38.76 -20.83
C GLU A 3 1.56 38.77 -19.32
N THR A 4 0.71 39.67 -18.85
CA THR A 4 0.25 39.77 -17.47
C THR A 4 -0.51 38.55 -16.98
N GLU A 5 -1.33 37.93 -17.82
CA GLU A 5 -2.08 36.72 -17.51
C GLU A 5 -1.16 35.50 -17.41
N TYR A 6 -0.18 35.42 -18.30
CA TYR A 6 0.86 34.39 -18.28
C TYR A 6 1.73 34.46 -17.01
N LYS A 7 2.17 35.65 -16.61
CA LYS A 7 2.93 35.87 -15.36
C LYS A 7 2.11 35.49 -14.11
N ARG A 8 0.81 35.82 -14.09
CA ARG A 8 -0.09 35.43 -12.99
C ARG A 8 -0.28 33.92 -12.88
N HIS A 9 -0.37 33.21 -13.99
CA HIS A 9 -0.49 31.74 -13.99
C HIS A 9 0.80 31.10 -13.48
N ARG A 10 1.97 31.55 -13.89
CA ARG A 10 3.26 31.05 -13.39
C ARG A 10 3.44 31.25 -11.88
N LEU A 11 3.04 32.41 -11.36
CA LEU A 11 3.10 32.65 -9.93
C LEU A 11 2.16 31.71 -9.18
N ALA A 12 0.94 31.47 -9.68
CA ALA A 12 -0.01 30.54 -9.08
C ALA A 12 0.53 29.09 -9.13
N ASP A 13 1.13 28.68 -10.24
CA ASP A 13 1.77 27.37 -10.39
C ASP A 13 2.88 27.19 -9.35
N LEU A 14 3.77 28.20 -9.20
CA LEU A 14 4.87 28.17 -8.23
C LEU A 14 4.36 28.09 -6.79
N LEU A 15 3.39 28.94 -6.43
CA LEU A 15 2.80 28.95 -5.09
C LEU A 15 2.18 27.58 -4.72
N LEU A 16 1.49 26.95 -5.65
CA LEU A 16 0.87 25.64 -5.41
C LEU A 16 1.92 24.54 -5.22
N VAL A 17 3.01 24.57 -6.00
CA VAL A 17 4.13 23.64 -5.82
C VAL A 17 4.79 23.84 -4.45
N LEU A 18 5.03 25.11 -4.04
CA LEU A 18 5.62 25.43 -2.73
C LEU A 18 4.69 25.00 -1.58
N LEU A 19 3.38 25.22 -1.69
CA LEU A 19 2.41 24.76 -0.69
C LEU A 19 2.35 23.23 -0.58
N ALA A 20 2.39 22.52 -1.71
CA ALA A 20 2.46 21.07 -1.71
C ALA A 20 3.76 20.56 -1.07
N ALA A 21 4.90 21.19 -1.39
CA ALA A 21 6.19 20.87 -0.78
C ALA A 21 6.18 21.10 0.73
N LEU A 22 5.62 22.24 1.18
CA LEU A 22 5.47 22.56 2.60
C LEU A 22 4.58 21.55 3.32
N PHE A 23 3.44 21.19 2.72
CA PHE A 23 2.56 20.15 3.29
C PHE A 23 3.30 18.81 3.44
N CYS A 24 4.01 18.37 2.40
CA CYS A 24 4.74 17.11 2.43
C CYS A 24 5.90 17.13 3.44
N TRP A 25 6.57 18.27 3.56
CA TRP A 25 7.61 18.45 4.58
C TRP A 25 7.03 18.39 6.00
N CYS A 26 5.91 19.09 6.27
CA CYS A 26 5.22 19.01 7.56
C CYS A 26 4.73 17.59 7.84
N ALA A 27 4.16 16.90 6.83
CA ALA A 27 3.72 15.53 6.98
C ALA A 27 4.88 14.58 7.31
N LEU A 28 6.03 14.74 6.67
CA LEU A 28 7.23 13.97 6.99
C LEU A 28 7.71 14.23 8.42
N GLN A 29 7.88 15.50 8.81
CA GLN A 29 8.32 15.85 10.17
C GLN A 29 7.38 15.29 11.23
N GLY A 30 6.06 15.47 11.03
CA GLY A 30 5.07 14.92 11.95
C GLY A 30 5.04 13.39 11.95
N THR A 31 5.22 12.73 10.79
CA THR A 31 5.29 11.26 10.73
C THR A 31 6.50 10.73 11.50
N LEU A 32 7.66 11.36 11.37
CA LEU A 32 8.89 10.96 12.09
C LEU A 32 8.77 11.22 13.61
N ASP A 33 8.08 12.29 14.02
CA ASP A 33 7.85 12.58 15.44
C ASP A 33 6.78 11.66 16.07
N LEU A 34 5.71 11.36 15.33
CA LEU A 34 4.66 10.45 15.78
C LEU A 34 5.11 8.98 15.78
N ASN A 35 6.03 8.60 14.88
CA ASN A 35 6.49 7.23 14.70
C ASN A 35 8.03 7.19 14.71
N PRO A 36 8.67 7.41 15.85
CA PRO A 36 10.13 7.37 15.94
C PRO A 36 10.65 6.01 15.46
N GLN A 37 11.70 6.03 14.65
CA GLN A 37 12.28 4.83 14.02
C GLN A 37 11.31 4.07 13.08
N GLY A 38 10.19 4.67 12.66
CA GLY A 38 9.21 4.02 11.80
C GLY A 38 8.32 2.96 12.48
N ILE A 39 8.33 2.89 13.81
CA ILE A 39 7.69 1.82 14.61
C ILE A 39 6.19 1.71 14.34
N GLY A 40 5.47 2.83 14.18
CA GLY A 40 4.02 2.88 13.94
C GLY A 40 3.61 2.95 12.47
N MET A 41 4.51 2.67 11.52
CA MET A 41 4.19 2.71 10.10
C MET A 41 3.27 1.57 9.65
N ASP A 42 2.80 1.65 8.40
CA ASP A 42 1.97 0.62 7.76
C ASP A 42 2.68 -0.75 7.76
N SER A 43 1.94 -1.82 7.98
CA SER A 43 2.49 -3.17 8.09
C SER A 43 3.19 -3.66 6.81
N ASP A 44 2.82 -3.15 5.63
CA ASP A 44 3.54 -3.47 4.39
C ASP A 44 4.93 -2.83 4.38
N LEU A 45 5.05 -1.59 4.89
CA LEU A 45 6.34 -0.92 5.04
C LEU A 45 7.20 -1.59 6.12
N GLN A 46 6.60 -2.00 7.23
CA GLN A 46 7.32 -2.76 8.26
C GLN A 46 7.89 -4.05 7.69
N ASN A 47 7.13 -4.75 6.82
CA ASN A 47 7.61 -5.95 6.15
C ASN A 47 8.83 -5.66 5.25
N TYR A 48 8.79 -4.57 4.47
CA TYR A 48 9.95 -4.18 3.65
C TYR A 48 11.14 -3.76 4.52
N ALA A 49 10.89 -3.03 5.62
CA ALA A 49 11.95 -2.59 6.51
C ALA A 49 12.69 -3.76 7.17
N GLN A 50 11.98 -4.76 7.69
CA GLN A 50 12.63 -5.94 8.29
C GLN A 50 13.48 -6.71 7.28
N ILE A 51 13.03 -6.80 6.02
CA ILE A 51 13.76 -7.52 4.97
C ILE A 51 15.02 -6.74 4.56
N MET A 52 14.92 -5.42 4.39
CA MET A 52 16.08 -4.58 4.10
C MET A 52 17.10 -4.63 5.25
N GLU A 53 16.66 -4.48 6.49
CA GLU A 53 17.51 -4.51 7.68
C GLU A 53 18.23 -5.87 7.83
N ALA A 54 17.53 -6.98 7.56
CA ALA A 54 18.14 -8.30 7.57
C ALA A 54 19.20 -8.47 6.47
N GLY A 55 19.01 -7.83 5.31
CA GLY A 55 20.01 -7.80 4.24
C GLY A 55 21.26 -6.98 4.60
N GLU A 56 21.10 -5.88 5.32
CA GLU A 56 22.19 -5.00 5.76
C GLU A 56 22.96 -5.57 6.95
N CYS A 57 22.27 -6.24 7.88
CA CYS A 57 22.84 -6.77 9.12
C CYS A 57 22.62 -8.28 9.28
N PRO A 58 23.03 -9.15 8.35
CA PRO A 58 22.68 -10.58 8.37
C PRO A 58 23.18 -11.32 9.62
N ALA A 59 24.28 -10.87 10.22
CA ALA A 59 24.81 -11.48 11.45
C ALA A 59 23.86 -11.33 12.64
N ALA A 60 23.10 -10.22 12.73
CA ALA A 60 22.12 -10.00 13.79
C ALA A 60 20.94 -10.97 13.70
N PHE A 61 20.68 -11.52 12.52
CA PHE A 61 19.53 -12.39 12.23
C PHE A 61 19.92 -13.85 11.99
N ALA A 62 21.15 -14.25 12.33
CA ALA A 62 21.63 -15.62 12.09
C ALA A 62 20.75 -16.71 12.75
N ARG A 63 20.05 -16.39 13.84
CA ARG A 63 19.11 -17.28 14.53
C ARG A 63 17.63 -17.02 14.21
N ASP A 64 17.33 -16.01 13.42
CA ASP A 64 15.94 -15.75 13.00
C ASP A 64 15.51 -16.83 12.00
N PRO A 65 14.47 -17.61 12.32
CA PRO A 65 14.11 -18.76 11.49
C PRO A 65 13.55 -18.38 10.11
N VAL A 66 13.17 -17.12 9.91
CA VAL A 66 12.56 -16.62 8.66
C VAL A 66 13.51 -15.73 7.87
N ALA A 67 14.49 -15.09 8.51
CA ALA A 67 15.34 -14.10 7.85
C ALA A 67 16.12 -14.67 6.66
N SER A 68 16.50 -15.93 6.69
CA SER A 68 17.17 -16.62 5.56
C SER A 68 16.27 -16.73 4.31
N PHE A 69 14.95 -16.63 4.48
CA PHE A 69 13.97 -16.71 3.39
C PHE A 69 13.56 -15.34 2.86
N PHE A 70 13.92 -14.24 3.50
CA PHE A 70 13.54 -12.89 3.07
C PHE A 70 13.91 -12.55 1.61
N PRO A 71 15.06 -12.98 1.07
CA PRO A 71 15.39 -12.74 -0.34
C PRO A 71 14.41 -13.39 -1.33
N GLN A 72 13.59 -14.34 -0.88
CA GLN A 72 12.62 -15.06 -1.70
C GLN A 72 11.23 -14.34 -1.75
N ASP A 73 11.02 -13.28 -0.97
CA ASP A 73 9.77 -12.49 -1.06
C ASP A 73 9.75 -11.65 -2.35
N PRO A 74 8.90 -11.99 -3.34
CA PRO A 74 8.87 -11.31 -4.63
C PRO A 74 8.30 -9.88 -4.54
N GLY A 75 7.75 -9.49 -3.39
CA GLY A 75 7.21 -8.14 -3.16
C GLY A 75 8.27 -7.10 -2.83
N VAL A 76 9.47 -7.54 -2.45
CA VAL A 76 10.53 -6.66 -1.92
C VAL A 76 11.31 -5.90 -2.99
N PRO A 77 11.67 -6.47 -4.14
CA PRO A 77 12.30 -5.71 -5.21
C PRO A 77 11.29 -4.74 -5.83
N ASN A 78 11.18 -3.54 -5.29
CA ASN A 78 10.31 -2.48 -5.81
C ASN A 78 11.01 -1.11 -5.76
N LEU A 79 10.41 -0.12 -6.43
CA LEU A 79 11.01 1.21 -6.55
C LEU A 79 11.25 1.87 -5.17
N LEU A 80 10.35 1.68 -4.20
CA LEU A 80 10.47 2.28 -2.86
C LEU A 80 11.71 1.74 -2.13
N THR A 81 11.87 0.42 -2.09
CA THR A 81 13.03 -0.22 -1.42
C THR A 81 14.33 0.13 -2.12
N ALA A 82 14.34 0.15 -3.47
CA ALA A 82 15.50 0.57 -4.24
C ALA A 82 15.92 2.02 -3.96
N LEU A 83 14.96 2.94 -3.87
CA LEU A 83 15.25 4.34 -3.55
C LEU A 83 15.65 4.54 -2.08
N ALA A 84 15.05 3.81 -1.15
CA ALA A 84 15.43 3.86 0.26
C ALA A 84 16.87 3.37 0.47
N GLY A 85 17.29 2.30 -0.21
CA GLY A 85 18.66 1.81 -0.16
C GLY A 85 19.72 2.71 -0.82
N LEU A 86 19.30 3.80 -1.51
CA LEU A 86 20.23 4.81 -2.03
C LEU A 86 20.45 5.98 -1.05
N LEU A 87 19.67 6.07 0.00
CA LEU A 87 19.86 7.11 1.00
C LEU A 87 21.09 6.80 1.86
N PRO A 88 21.92 7.80 2.18
CA PRO A 88 23.03 7.58 3.10
C PRO A 88 22.48 7.28 4.50
N ASP A 89 23.15 6.38 5.19
CA ASP A 89 22.87 5.80 6.50
C ASP A 89 21.89 6.60 7.36
N GLY A 90 20.61 6.21 7.30
CA GLY A 90 19.58 6.65 8.24
C GLY A 90 19.65 5.86 9.56
N ASP A 91 18.74 6.15 10.48
CA ASP A 91 18.68 5.41 11.75
C ASP A 91 18.33 3.93 11.51
N ASN A 92 17.50 3.64 10.50
CA ASN A 92 17.13 2.31 10.01
C ASN A 92 16.38 2.40 8.66
N ALA A 93 16.21 1.26 7.98
CA ALA A 93 15.52 1.15 6.69
C ALA A 93 14.07 1.70 6.72
N ALA A 94 13.37 1.60 7.86
CA ALA A 94 12.02 2.12 8.02
C ALA A 94 11.98 3.66 7.89
N THR A 95 12.90 4.36 8.52
CA THR A 95 13.02 5.83 8.46
C THR A 95 13.32 6.29 7.04
N ASP A 96 14.19 5.57 6.33
CA ASP A 96 14.54 5.92 4.94
C ASP A 96 13.37 5.70 3.99
N MET A 97 12.58 4.64 4.19
CA MET A 97 11.34 4.46 3.43
C MET A 97 10.32 5.56 3.70
N LEU A 98 10.19 6.07 4.93
CA LEU A 98 9.31 7.21 5.22
C LEU A 98 9.78 8.49 4.52
N ARG A 99 11.10 8.74 4.45
CA ARG A 99 11.68 9.87 3.73
C ARG A 99 11.40 9.79 2.22
N VAL A 100 11.67 8.63 1.61
CA VAL A 100 11.34 8.38 0.19
C VAL A 100 9.85 8.49 -0.05
N GLY A 101 9.06 8.00 0.90
CA GLY A 101 7.62 8.06 0.85
C GLY A 101 7.06 9.48 0.81
N ALA A 102 7.64 10.40 1.57
CA ALA A 102 7.26 11.82 1.52
C ALA A 102 7.48 12.43 0.13
N LEU A 103 8.56 12.03 -0.56
CA LEU A 103 8.76 12.38 -1.97
C LEU A 103 7.62 11.82 -2.84
N GLY A 104 7.18 10.59 -2.62
CA GLY A 104 6.02 10.02 -3.30
C GLY A 104 4.76 10.85 -3.10
N VAL A 105 4.45 11.26 -1.86
CA VAL A 105 3.29 12.14 -1.59
C VAL A 105 3.38 13.46 -2.35
N PHE A 106 4.56 14.07 -2.39
CA PHE A 106 4.79 15.30 -3.16
C PHE A 106 4.61 15.07 -4.68
N LEU A 107 5.21 14.00 -5.21
CA LEU A 107 5.08 13.64 -6.63
C LEU A 107 3.63 13.36 -7.01
N HIS A 108 2.83 12.79 -6.10
CA HIS A 108 1.40 12.57 -6.30
C HIS A 108 0.67 13.90 -6.57
N PHE A 109 0.83 14.89 -5.69
CA PHE A 109 0.26 16.22 -5.91
C PHE A 109 0.72 16.84 -7.24
N LEU A 110 2.01 16.77 -7.51
CA LEU A 110 2.60 17.37 -8.72
C LEU A 110 2.09 16.69 -9.99
N ALA A 111 2.06 15.35 -10.03
CA ALA A 111 1.64 14.58 -11.19
C ALA A 111 0.18 14.87 -11.58
N TYR A 112 -0.74 14.90 -10.60
CA TYR A 112 -2.14 15.23 -10.85
C TYR A 112 -2.35 16.71 -11.12
N TYR A 113 -1.53 17.59 -10.55
CA TYR A 113 -1.52 19.00 -10.92
C TYR A 113 -1.12 19.19 -12.39
N ILE A 114 -0.05 18.53 -12.83
CA ILE A 114 0.40 18.55 -14.24
C ILE A 114 -0.71 18.00 -15.16
N LEU A 115 -1.31 16.87 -14.81
CA LEU A 115 -2.45 16.29 -15.54
C LEU A 115 -3.57 17.33 -15.70
N GLY A 116 -3.98 17.95 -14.58
CA GLY A 116 -5.01 18.97 -14.57
C GLY A 116 -4.65 20.20 -15.42
N ARG A 117 -3.40 20.66 -15.37
CA ARG A 117 -2.91 21.77 -16.21
C ARG A 117 -2.96 21.43 -17.71
N CYS A 118 -2.61 20.19 -18.07
CA CYS A 118 -2.69 19.71 -19.45
C CYS A 118 -4.13 19.59 -19.96
N LEU A 119 -5.05 19.14 -19.09
CA LEU A 119 -6.45 18.95 -19.45
C LEU A 119 -7.24 20.27 -19.49
N PHE A 120 -7.11 21.11 -18.46
CA PHE A 120 -8.01 22.24 -18.19
C PHE A 120 -7.37 23.62 -18.43
N ARG A 121 -6.06 23.74 -18.49
CA ARG A 121 -5.31 25.00 -18.59
C ARG A 121 -5.56 25.99 -17.43
N SER A 122 -6.36 25.63 -16.44
CA SER A 122 -6.72 26.45 -15.27
C SER A 122 -5.92 25.99 -14.05
N PRO A 123 -5.10 26.84 -13.41
CA PRO A 123 -4.38 26.48 -12.19
C PRO A 123 -5.30 26.03 -11.06
N SER A 124 -6.41 26.73 -10.82
CA SER A 124 -7.35 26.41 -9.74
C SER A 124 -8.06 25.08 -9.95
N LEU A 125 -8.43 24.75 -11.20
CA LEU A 125 -9.07 23.46 -11.49
C LEU A 125 -8.06 22.31 -11.46
N ALA A 126 -6.80 22.57 -11.84
CA ALA A 126 -5.72 21.61 -11.69
C ALA A 126 -5.41 21.34 -10.21
N ALA A 127 -5.38 22.38 -9.38
CA ALA A 127 -5.20 22.25 -7.94
C ALA A 127 -6.36 21.45 -7.30
N LEU A 128 -7.59 21.75 -7.71
CA LEU A 128 -8.76 20.99 -7.25
C LEU A 128 -8.64 19.52 -7.60
N LEU A 129 -8.27 19.18 -8.85
CA LEU A 129 -8.05 17.81 -9.26
C LEU A 129 -6.96 17.15 -8.40
N SER A 130 -5.82 17.81 -8.21
CA SER A 130 -4.71 17.29 -7.41
C SER A 130 -5.13 16.98 -5.97
N ILE A 131 -5.87 17.89 -5.33
CA ILE A 131 -6.39 17.68 -3.98
C ILE A 131 -7.37 16.49 -3.96
N LEU A 132 -8.35 16.44 -4.88
CA LEU A 132 -9.33 15.36 -4.94
C LEU A 132 -8.67 13.98 -5.15
N MET A 133 -7.62 13.90 -5.97
CA MET A 133 -6.87 12.67 -6.21
C MET A 133 -6.06 12.22 -4.99
N SER A 134 -5.71 13.14 -4.12
CA SER A 134 -4.93 12.85 -2.90
C SER A 134 -5.82 12.47 -1.71
N ILE A 135 -7.13 12.75 -1.75
CA ILE A 135 -8.07 12.37 -0.70
C ILE A 135 -8.06 10.85 -0.52
N ALA A 136 -7.93 10.45 0.72
CA ALA A 136 -8.00 9.05 1.10
C ALA A 136 -9.42 8.50 0.90
N VAL A 137 -9.57 7.60 -0.06
CA VAL A 137 -10.79 6.84 -0.30
C VAL A 137 -10.49 5.38 -0.03
N HIS A 138 -11.12 4.84 1.01
CA HIS A 138 -10.94 3.46 1.44
C HIS A 138 -12.06 2.56 0.95
N TRP A 139 -11.78 1.29 0.73
CA TRP A 139 -12.76 0.24 0.52
C TRP A 139 -12.28 -1.12 1.04
N SER A 140 -13.06 -2.17 0.82
CA SER A 140 -12.75 -3.52 1.25
C SER A 140 -11.39 -4.03 0.72
N PHE A 141 -10.90 -5.15 1.24
CA PHE A 141 -9.58 -5.76 0.96
C PHE A 141 -8.37 -4.96 1.43
N GLY A 142 -8.51 -4.02 2.36
CA GLY A 142 -7.39 -3.20 2.81
C GLY A 142 -6.77 -2.36 1.69
N THR A 143 -7.54 -2.08 0.61
CA THR A 143 -7.09 -1.23 -0.48
C THR A 143 -7.69 0.16 -0.38
N PHE A 144 -6.98 1.15 -0.91
CA PHE A 144 -7.41 2.53 -0.93
C PHE A 144 -6.83 3.26 -2.14
N TRP A 145 -7.39 4.43 -2.42
CA TRP A 145 -6.84 5.42 -3.31
C TRP A 145 -6.51 6.69 -2.53
N GLY A 146 -5.52 7.46 -3.01
CA GLY A 146 -5.10 8.74 -2.44
C GLY A 146 -3.85 8.63 -1.55
N SER A 147 -3.02 9.68 -1.58
CA SER A 147 -1.74 9.73 -0.88
C SER A 147 -1.84 10.17 0.58
N MET A 148 -3.00 10.70 1.02
CA MET A 148 -3.13 11.29 2.36
C MET A 148 -3.48 10.28 3.47
N ARG A 149 -3.83 9.02 3.13
CA ARG A 149 -4.41 8.09 4.10
C ARG A 149 -3.42 7.43 5.02
N SER A 150 -2.41 6.80 4.44
CA SER A 150 -1.44 5.96 5.15
C SER A 150 -0.03 6.38 4.80
N ASP A 151 0.92 5.70 5.39
CA ASP A 151 2.30 5.81 4.97
C ASP A 151 2.42 5.41 3.50
N PRO A 152 3.34 6.05 2.75
CA PRO A 152 3.45 5.83 1.32
C PRO A 152 4.07 4.47 1.01
N VAL A 153 3.24 3.60 0.48
CA VAL A 153 3.59 2.25 0.00
C VAL A 153 3.81 2.24 -1.52
N PRO A 154 4.43 1.21 -2.12
CA PRO A 154 4.76 1.17 -3.55
C PRO A 154 3.62 1.53 -4.51
N ARG A 155 2.37 1.22 -4.15
CA ARG A 155 1.18 1.58 -4.96
C ARG A 155 0.98 3.08 -5.15
N ILE A 156 1.51 3.94 -4.25
CA ILE A 156 1.43 5.40 -4.40
C ILE A 156 2.34 5.83 -5.54
N PHE A 157 3.55 5.31 -5.63
CA PHE A 157 4.46 5.60 -6.74
C PHE A 157 3.89 5.19 -8.10
N TYR A 158 3.12 4.10 -8.15
CA TYR A 158 2.37 3.78 -9.36
C TYR A 158 1.27 4.81 -9.65
N ALA A 159 0.54 5.26 -8.63
CA ALA A 159 -0.46 6.30 -8.79
C ALA A 159 0.16 7.62 -9.29
N ASP A 160 1.42 7.91 -8.96
CA ASP A 160 2.18 9.07 -9.44
C ASP A 160 2.59 8.93 -10.91
N LEU A 161 2.90 7.72 -11.34
CA LEU A 161 3.24 7.41 -12.73
C LEU A 161 2.00 7.44 -13.63
N TRP A 162 0.86 7.02 -13.12
CA TRP A 162 -0.38 6.84 -13.90
C TRP A 162 -0.86 8.10 -14.64
N PRO A 163 -0.82 9.34 -14.09
CA PRO A 163 -1.15 10.57 -14.82
C PRO A 163 -0.33 10.79 -16.08
N PHE A 164 0.96 10.45 -16.05
CA PHE A 164 1.84 10.59 -17.21
C PHE A 164 1.53 9.53 -18.26
N LEU A 165 1.27 8.29 -17.86
CA LEU A 165 0.78 7.24 -18.77
C LEU A 165 -0.55 7.65 -19.40
N LEU A 166 -1.45 8.26 -18.65
CA LEU A 166 -2.74 8.76 -19.15
C LEU A 166 -2.57 9.91 -20.15
N LEU A 167 -1.66 10.86 -19.90
CA LEU A 167 -1.32 11.94 -20.86
C LEU A 167 -0.73 11.37 -22.14
N LEU A 168 0.17 10.39 -22.02
CA LEU A 168 0.75 9.71 -23.17
C LEU A 168 -0.31 8.91 -23.94
N ALA A 169 -1.24 8.24 -23.24
CA ALA A 169 -2.37 7.56 -23.85
C ALA A 169 -3.30 8.54 -24.60
N CYS A 170 -3.55 9.73 -24.04
CA CYS A 170 -4.27 10.78 -24.75
C CYS A 170 -3.54 11.24 -26.04
N ALA A 171 -2.22 11.33 -26.01
CA ALA A 171 -1.43 11.62 -27.21
C ALA A 171 -1.49 10.47 -28.23
N ALA A 172 -1.49 9.21 -27.76
CA ALA A 172 -1.57 8.00 -28.56
C ALA A 172 -2.91 7.84 -29.31
N VAL A 173 -3.98 8.49 -28.87
CA VAL A 173 -5.24 8.57 -29.65
C VAL A 173 -5.01 9.23 -31.00
N LYS A 174 -4.21 10.28 -31.03
CA LYS A 174 -3.88 11.02 -32.27
C LYS A 174 -2.70 10.40 -33.02
N ARG A 175 -1.76 9.78 -32.32
CA ARG A 175 -0.54 9.16 -32.85
C ARG A 175 -0.50 7.67 -32.45
N PRO A 176 -1.12 6.79 -33.24
CA PRO A 176 -1.25 5.37 -32.90
C PRO A 176 0.07 4.65 -32.62
N SER A 177 1.18 5.11 -33.22
CA SER A 177 2.53 4.57 -32.97
C SER A 177 3.00 4.73 -31.50
N LEU A 178 2.37 5.60 -30.72
CA LEU A 178 2.65 5.75 -29.30
C LEU A 178 1.91 4.71 -28.42
N GLN A 179 0.93 3.98 -28.96
CA GLN A 179 0.19 2.97 -28.17
C GLN A 179 1.12 1.86 -27.65
N PRO A 180 1.99 1.24 -28.47
CA PRO A 180 2.95 0.25 -27.98
C PRO A 180 3.88 0.80 -26.90
N VAL A 181 4.25 2.09 -26.98
CA VAL A 181 5.09 2.75 -25.96
C VAL A 181 4.34 2.85 -24.62
N VAL A 182 3.06 3.27 -24.63
CA VAL A 182 2.23 3.28 -23.41
C VAL A 182 2.15 1.89 -22.81
N MET A 183 1.92 0.87 -23.63
CA MET A 183 1.80 -0.52 -23.18
C MET A 183 3.14 -1.04 -22.62
N PHE A 184 4.25 -0.76 -23.27
CA PHE A 184 5.58 -1.12 -22.79
C PHE A 184 5.88 -0.48 -21.43
N LEU A 185 5.66 0.84 -21.29
CA LEU A 185 5.86 1.55 -20.02
C LEU A 185 4.90 1.05 -18.93
N SER A 186 3.66 0.68 -19.27
CA SER A 186 2.72 0.05 -18.33
C SER A 186 3.24 -1.31 -17.86
N GLY A 187 3.89 -2.09 -18.73
CA GLY A 187 4.54 -3.34 -18.35
C GLY A 187 5.77 -3.10 -17.46
N CYS A 188 6.62 -2.11 -17.78
CA CYS A 188 7.77 -1.72 -16.94
C CYS A 188 7.33 -1.28 -15.53
N ALA A 189 6.12 -0.75 -15.38
CA ALA A 189 5.58 -0.34 -14.09
C ALA A 189 5.32 -1.52 -13.13
N MET A 190 5.52 -2.77 -13.56
CA MET A 190 5.62 -3.94 -12.68
C MET A 190 6.70 -3.76 -11.59
N LEU A 191 7.82 -3.10 -11.93
CA LEU A 191 8.89 -2.75 -10.99
C LEU A 191 8.46 -1.74 -9.92
N VAL A 192 7.38 -1.01 -10.17
CA VAL A 192 6.83 -0.04 -9.20
C VAL A 192 5.79 -0.72 -8.32
N HIS A 193 4.77 -1.36 -8.94
CA HIS A 193 3.73 -2.09 -8.22
C HIS A 193 2.99 -3.05 -9.16
N THR A 194 3.19 -4.33 -9.00
CA THR A 194 2.73 -5.41 -9.89
C THR A 194 1.22 -5.40 -10.16
N VAL A 195 0.40 -5.42 -9.12
CA VAL A 195 -1.07 -5.44 -9.22
C VAL A 195 -1.60 -4.22 -9.96
N SER A 196 -1.04 -3.04 -9.68
CA SER A 196 -1.45 -1.80 -10.36
C SER A 196 -1.04 -1.78 -11.82
N ALA A 197 0.14 -2.32 -12.14
CA ALA A 197 0.65 -2.36 -13.52
C ALA A 197 -0.19 -3.31 -14.39
N LEU A 198 -0.57 -4.47 -13.87
CA LEU A 198 -1.44 -5.42 -14.57
C LEU A 198 -2.81 -4.80 -14.87
N MET A 199 -3.46 -4.20 -13.86
CA MET A 199 -4.76 -3.55 -14.05
C MET A 199 -4.65 -2.32 -14.96
N GLY A 200 -3.62 -1.49 -14.80
CA GLY A 200 -3.36 -0.33 -15.67
C GLY A 200 -3.12 -0.73 -17.13
N GLY A 201 -2.35 -1.82 -17.34
CA GLY A 201 -2.16 -2.42 -18.65
C GLY A 201 -3.47 -2.87 -19.30
N ALA A 202 -4.33 -3.58 -18.56
CA ALA A 202 -5.66 -3.98 -19.01
C ALA A 202 -6.54 -2.77 -19.37
N MET A 203 -6.51 -1.72 -18.55
CA MET A 203 -7.24 -0.47 -18.80
C MET A 203 -6.79 0.19 -20.11
N PHE A 204 -5.48 0.39 -20.32
CA PHE A 204 -4.98 1.01 -21.54
C PHE A 204 -5.17 0.13 -22.75
N PHE A 205 -4.98 -1.19 -22.64
CA PHE A 205 -5.22 -2.12 -23.73
C PHE A 205 -6.67 -2.02 -24.23
N MET A 206 -7.65 -2.13 -23.32
CA MET A 206 -9.07 -2.02 -23.67
C MET A 206 -9.44 -0.62 -24.19
N ALA A 207 -8.83 0.44 -23.63
CA ALA A 207 -9.03 1.79 -24.13
C ALA A 207 -8.58 1.94 -25.58
N PHE A 208 -7.42 1.37 -25.96
CA PHE A 208 -6.92 1.39 -27.34
C PHE A 208 -7.68 0.42 -28.24
N PHE A 209 -8.09 -0.72 -27.72
CA PHE A 209 -8.89 -1.70 -28.45
C PHE A 209 -10.23 -1.13 -28.91
N LEU A 210 -10.92 -0.33 -28.09
CA LEU A 210 -12.18 0.30 -28.47
C LEU A 210 -12.05 1.44 -29.50
N LEU A 211 -10.84 1.85 -29.85
CA LEU A 211 -10.61 2.80 -30.94
C LEU A 211 -10.65 2.16 -32.35
N TRP A 212 -11.07 0.89 -32.45
CA TRP A 212 -11.10 0.14 -33.70
C TRP A 212 -11.92 0.78 -34.82
N ARG A 213 -12.99 1.49 -34.47
CA ARG A 213 -13.90 2.14 -35.44
C ARG A 213 -13.24 3.16 -36.34
N ASP A 214 -12.08 3.67 -35.93
CA ASP A 214 -11.33 4.67 -36.67
C ASP A 214 -10.33 4.05 -37.68
N ARG A 215 -10.29 2.69 -37.80
CA ARG A 215 -9.22 1.98 -38.52
C ARG A 215 -9.76 0.73 -39.23
N GLY A 216 -9.08 0.33 -40.32
CA GLY A 216 -9.37 -0.95 -40.96
C GLY A 216 -9.03 -2.14 -40.05
N LEU A 217 -9.81 -3.21 -40.14
CA LEU A 217 -9.75 -4.41 -39.27
C LEU A 217 -8.31 -4.95 -39.10
N TRP A 218 -7.59 -5.16 -40.18
CA TRP A 218 -6.25 -5.75 -40.15
C TRP A 218 -5.21 -4.82 -39.48
N ARG A 219 -5.30 -3.52 -39.75
CA ARG A 219 -4.45 -2.53 -39.06
C ARG A 219 -4.72 -2.50 -37.56
N HIS A 220 -6.00 -2.59 -37.20
CA HIS A 220 -6.39 -2.61 -35.81
C HIS A 220 -5.93 -3.88 -35.11
N ALA A 221 -6.10 -5.06 -35.73
CA ALA A 221 -5.64 -6.34 -35.19
C ALA A 221 -4.11 -6.36 -35.01
N GLY A 222 -3.36 -5.93 -36.02
CA GLY A 222 -1.89 -5.85 -35.94
C GLY A 222 -1.40 -4.92 -34.82
N LEU A 223 -2.04 -3.75 -34.67
CA LEU A 223 -1.66 -2.80 -33.60
C LEU A 223 -2.07 -3.34 -32.22
N SER A 224 -3.20 -4.03 -32.09
CA SER A 224 -3.62 -4.64 -30.84
C SER A 224 -2.65 -5.76 -30.42
N LEU A 225 -2.21 -6.59 -31.36
CA LEU A 225 -1.19 -7.61 -31.11
C LEU A 225 0.14 -6.95 -30.68
N LEU A 226 0.58 -5.90 -31.37
CA LEU A 226 1.80 -5.16 -31.00
C LEU A 226 1.69 -4.54 -29.61
N ASN A 227 0.53 -3.99 -29.25
CA ASN A 227 0.25 -3.45 -27.92
C ASN A 227 0.36 -4.55 -26.84
N LEU A 228 -0.23 -5.72 -27.09
CA LEU A 228 -0.16 -6.86 -26.19
C LEU A 228 1.29 -7.34 -25.99
N LEU A 229 2.03 -7.53 -27.08
CA LEU A 229 3.43 -7.93 -27.04
C LEU A 229 4.30 -6.90 -26.33
N SER A 230 4.08 -5.62 -26.59
CA SER A 230 4.82 -4.53 -25.91
C SER A 230 4.61 -4.53 -24.41
N PHE A 231 3.39 -4.85 -23.94
CA PHE A 231 3.11 -5.03 -22.51
C PHE A 231 3.73 -6.31 -21.96
N ALA A 232 3.59 -7.42 -22.70
CA ALA A 232 4.02 -8.74 -22.24
C ALA A 232 5.55 -8.85 -22.08
N VAL A 233 6.34 -8.18 -22.92
CA VAL A 233 7.81 -8.26 -22.86
C VAL A 233 8.35 -7.86 -21.48
N PRO A 234 8.12 -6.66 -20.94
CA PRO A 234 8.64 -6.32 -19.62
C PRO A 234 7.99 -7.15 -18.49
N VAL A 235 6.72 -7.57 -18.64
CA VAL A 235 6.08 -8.47 -17.68
C VAL A 235 6.81 -9.82 -17.62
N VAL A 236 7.11 -10.43 -18.78
CA VAL A 236 7.83 -11.71 -18.84
C VAL A 236 9.26 -11.56 -18.29
N ILE A 237 9.93 -10.44 -18.60
CA ILE A 237 11.26 -10.17 -18.02
C ILE A 237 11.16 -10.07 -16.49
N TYR A 238 10.19 -9.32 -15.95
CA TYR A 238 9.95 -9.22 -14.52
C TYR A 238 9.72 -10.60 -13.89
N LEU A 239 8.82 -11.40 -14.45
CA LEU A 239 8.53 -12.75 -13.96
C LEU A 239 9.77 -13.64 -13.98
N LYS A 240 10.59 -13.57 -15.02
CA LYS A 240 11.84 -14.34 -15.11
C LYS A 240 12.91 -13.89 -14.11
N VAL A 241 13.05 -12.60 -13.89
CA VAL A 241 14.09 -12.05 -13.02
C VAL A 241 13.74 -12.23 -11.53
N PHE A 242 12.47 -12.03 -11.18
CA PHE A 242 12.08 -11.97 -9.75
C PHE A 242 11.26 -13.17 -9.27
N LEU A 243 10.75 -14.03 -10.18
CA LEU A 243 9.90 -15.16 -9.80
C LEU A 243 10.41 -16.51 -10.32
N ALA A 244 11.37 -16.53 -11.25
CA ALA A 244 11.83 -17.80 -11.83
C ALA A 244 12.53 -18.73 -10.82
N ASP A 245 13.24 -18.12 -9.88
CA ASP A 245 13.98 -18.84 -8.84
C ASP A 245 13.16 -19.06 -7.55
N THR A 246 11.88 -18.61 -7.54
CA THR A 246 10.98 -18.87 -6.41
C THR A 246 10.61 -20.35 -6.42
N PRO A 247 10.96 -21.13 -5.40
CA PRO A 247 10.66 -22.54 -5.37
C PRO A 247 9.14 -22.77 -5.37
N ALA A 248 8.68 -23.70 -6.21
CA ALA A 248 7.30 -24.13 -6.15
C ALA A 248 7.13 -25.08 -4.95
N PRO A 249 6.04 -24.94 -4.17
CA PRO A 249 5.76 -25.89 -3.11
C PRO A 249 5.72 -27.33 -3.67
N PRO A 250 6.38 -28.28 -3.02
CA PRO A 250 6.33 -29.67 -3.44
C PRO A 250 4.88 -30.18 -3.49
N VAL A 251 4.53 -30.95 -4.51
CA VAL A 251 3.14 -31.40 -4.75
C VAL A 251 2.56 -32.14 -3.55
N GLU A 252 3.39 -32.92 -2.86
CA GLU A 252 3.03 -33.67 -1.65
C GLU A 252 2.61 -32.78 -0.47
N TYR A 253 3.05 -31.50 -0.45
CA TYR A 253 2.71 -30.51 0.57
C TYR A 253 1.73 -29.43 0.06
N ALA A 254 1.09 -29.63 -1.09
CA ALA A 254 0.18 -28.64 -1.68
C ALA A 254 -0.94 -28.24 -0.70
N GLY A 255 -1.48 -29.19 0.08
CA GLY A 255 -2.51 -28.91 1.09
C GLY A 255 -1.98 -28.01 2.23
N LEU A 256 -0.76 -28.27 2.71
CA LEU A 256 -0.10 -27.47 3.76
C LEU A 256 0.08 -26.02 3.31
N PHE A 257 0.59 -25.79 2.11
CA PHE A 257 0.78 -24.43 1.59
C PHE A 257 -0.54 -23.75 1.21
N ALA A 258 -1.58 -24.51 0.86
CA ALA A 258 -2.92 -23.99 0.70
C ALA A 258 -3.44 -23.40 2.01
N GLU A 259 -3.18 -24.08 3.14
CA GLU A 259 -3.58 -23.62 4.47
C GLU A 259 -2.78 -22.38 4.91
N VAL A 260 -1.46 -22.34 4.70
CA VAL A 260 -0.62 -21.15 4.93
C VAL A 260 -1.21 -19.94 4.19
N ARG A 261 -1.56 -20.13 2.92
CA ARG A 261 -2.14 -19.07 2.10
C ARG A 261 -3.54 -18.68 2.54
N ALA A 262 -4.40 -19.63 2.90
CA ALA A 262 -5.74 -19.37 3.37
C ALA A 262 -5.73 -18.56 4.67
N LEU A 263 -4.86 -18.92 5.62
CA LEU A 263 -4.70 -18.21 6.87
C LEU A 263 -4.18 -16.78 6.64
N ARG A 264 -3.26 -16.61 5.69
CA ARG A 264 -2.64 -15.30 5.40
C ARG A 264 -3.55 -14.38 4.57
N TYR A 265 -4.31 -14.89 3.62
CA TYR A 265 -5.10 -14.11 2.67
C TYR A 265 -6.62 -14.30 2.80
N SER A 266 -7.09 -15.36 3.43
CA SER A 266 -8.51 -15.66 3.79
C SER A 266 -9.57 -15.26 2.76
N LYS A 267 -9.29 -15.35 1.45
CA LYS A 267 -10.20 -14.88 0.41
C LYS A 267 -10.61 -16.01 -0.53
N ASP A 268 -11.89 -16.33 -0.53
CA ASP A 268 -12.52 -17.30 -1.42
C ASP A 268 -13.28 -16.60 -2.56
N TRP A 269 -13.77 -17.39 -3.50
CA TRP A 269 -14.67 -16.98 -4.59
C TRP A 269 -15.85 -16.12 -4.12
N HIS A 270 -16.48 -16.48 -2.99
CA HIS A 270 -17.56 -15.68 -2.41
C HIS A 270 -17.11 -14.27 -2.01
N ASP A 271 -15.89 -14.11 -1.54
CA ASP A 271 -15.34 -12.83 -1.13
C ASP A 271 -15.17 -11.86 -2.31
N VAL A 272 -15.00 -12.38 -3.54
CA VAL A 272 -14.96 -11.56 -4.76
C VAL A 272 -16.26 -10.81 -4.96
N TRP A 273 -17.37 -11.54 -4.94
CA TRP A 273 -18.71 -10.97 -5.16
C TRP A 273 -19.13 -10.08 -3.99
N GLN A 274 -18.87 -10.51 -2.76
CA GLN A 274 -19.12 -9.70 -1.59
C GLN A 274 -18.33 -8.40 -1.66
N SER A 275 -17.06 -8.44 -2.04
CA SER A 275 -16.22 -7.25 -2.13
C SER A 275 -16.61 -6.31 -3.27
N LEU A 276 -17.05 -6.85 -4.41
CA LEU A 276 -17.61 -6.01 -5.47
C LEU A 276 -18.92 -5.35 -5.02
N ALA A 277 -19.76 -6.08 -4.29
CA ALA A 277 -20.99 -5.54 -3.72
C ALA A 277 -20.68 -4.46 -2.66
N ASP A 278 -19.71 -4.70 -1.79
CA ASP A 278 -19.27 -3.76 -0.76
C ASP A 278 -18.65 -2.49 -1.37
N ILE A 279 -17.85 -2.63 -2.44
CA ILE A 279 -17.34 -1.50 -3.21
C ILE A 279 -18.50 -0.65 -3.75
N LEU A 280 -19.45 -1.28 -4.42
CA LEU A 280 -20.61 -0.58 -4.97
C LEU A 280 -21.44 0.08 -3.86
N ARG A 281 -21.68 -0.62 -2.75
CA ARG A 281 -22.42 -0.10 -1.60
C ARG A 281 -21.69 1.06 -0.93
N TYR A 282 -20.39 0.95 -0.68
CA TYR A 282 -19.59 1.97 -0.02
C TYR A 282 -19.51 3.26 -0.82
N TYR A 283 -19.38 3.18 -2.15
CA TYR A 283 -19.30 4.35 -3.03
C TYR A 283 -20.64 4.85 -3.55
N THR A 284 -21.72 4.14 -3.24
CA THR A 284 -23.09 4.62 -3.48
C THR A 284 -23.69 5.31 -2.27
N PHE A 285 -23.21 4.97 -1.06
CA PHE A 285 -23.74 5.50 0.19
C PHE A 285 -22.67 5.43 1.30
N PRO A 286 -22.35 6.49 2.09
CA PRO A 286 -22.97 7.82 2.13
C PRO A 286 -22.42 8.81 1.08
N VAL A 287 -21.35 8.48 0.36
CA VAL A 287 -20.74 9.35 -0.66
C VAL A 287 -21.09 8.82 -2.04
N PRO A 288 -22.03 9.43 -2.78
CA PRO A 288 -22.50 8.96 -4.08
C PRO A 288 -21.47 9.23 -5.20
N LEU A 289 -20.22 8.84 -5.00
CA LEU A 289 -19.13 9.13 -5.94
C LEU A 289 -19.36 8.49 -7.32
N PHE A 290 -19.69 7.18 -7.35
CA PHE A 290 -19.89 6.47 -8.61
C PHE A 290 -21.17 6.88 -9.34
N PRO A 291 -22.34 6.99 -8.67
CA PRO A 291 -23.53 7.57 -9.30
C PRO A 291 -23.29 8.98 -9.83
N ALA A 292 -22.63 9.83 -9.06
CA ALA A 292 -22.28 11.18 -9.50
C ALA A 292 -21.36 11.17 -10.73
N ALA A 293 -20.36 10.27 -10.75
CA ALA A 293 -19.48 10.11 -11.89
C ALA A 293 -20.21 9.56 -13.12
N ALA A 294 -21.16 8.64 -12.96
CA ALA A 294 -21.99 8.11 -14.04
C ALA A 294 -22.87 9.21 -14.64
N VAL A 295 -23.52 10.03 -13.81
CA VAL A 295 -24.28 11.21 -14.24
C VAL A 295 -23.37 12.21 -14.95
N ALA A 296 -22.18 12.48 -14.38
CA ALA A 296 -21.18 13.34 -15.01
C ALA A 296 -20.78 12.82 -16.40
N ALA A 297 -20.51 11.52 -16.53
CA ALA A 297 -20.19 10.88 -17.80
C ALA A 297 -21.33 11.09 -18.83
N ALA A 298 -22.59 10.83 -18.47
CA ALA A 298 -23.75 11.01 -19.35
C ALA A 298 -23.86 12.47 -19.85
N ILE A 299 -23.71 13.45 -18.97
CA ILE A 299 -23.73 14.87 -19.33
C ILE A 299 -22.56 15.23 -20.25
N LEU A 300 -21.34 14.76 -19.93
CA LEU A 300 -20.13 15.01 -20.70
C LEU A 300 -20.22 14.41 -22.12
N PHE A 301 -20.75 13.19 -22.25
CA PHE A 301 -20.96 12.57 -23.56
C PHE A 301 -21.98 13.35 -24.39
N LYS A 302 -23.08 13.84 -23.77
CA LYS A 302 -24.07 14.71 -24.44
C LYS A 302 -23.46 16.05 -24.87
N LYS A 303 -22.62 16.67 -24.02
CA LYS A 303 -21.99 17.97 -24.25
C LYS A 303 -20.58 17.88 -24.85
N ARG A 304 -20.16 16.75 -25.39
CA ARG A 304 -18.77 16.48 -25.82
C ARG A 304 -18.20 17.50 -26.80
N GLN A 305 -19.05 18.15 -27.62
CA GLN A 305 -18.59 19.16 -28.57
C GLN A 305 -18.15 20.47 -27.90
N GLN A 306 -18.67 20.77 -26.71
CA GLN A 306 -18.32 21.97 -25.94
C GLN A 306 -17.02 21.82 -25.15
N LEU A 307 -16.46 20.59 -25.09
CA LEU A 307 -15.28 20.29 -24.30
C LEU A 307 -13.99 20.67 -25.03
N ALA A 308 -12.97 21.06 -24.25
CA ALA A 308 -11.62 21.25 -24.76
C ALA A 308 -11.07 19.94 -25.38
N GLY A 309 -10.21 20.08 -26.39
CA GLY A 309 -9.66 18.93 -27.13
C GLY A 309 -9.03 17.85 -26.26
N PRO A 310 -8.18 18.17 -25.26
CA PRO A 310 -7.61 17.18 -24.35
C PRO A 310 -8.66 16.42 -23.54
N VAL A 311 -9.66 17.12 -22.98
CA VAL A 311 -10.78 16.51 -22.22
C VAL A 311 -11.59 15.57 -23.12
N ARG A 312 -11.88 16.00 -24.35
CA ARG A 312 -12.60 15.17 -25.32
C ARG A 312 -11.82 13.89 -25.66
N THR A 313 -10.50 13.97 -25.76
CA THR A 313 -9.63 12.81 -26.00
C THR A 313 -9.65 11.86 -24.81
N LEU A 314 -9.56 12.38 -23.60
CA LEU A 314 -9.66 11.59 -22.36
C LEU A 314 -11.01 10.82 -22.31
N LEU A 315 -12.13 11.50 -22.59
CA LEU A 315 -13.45 10.85 -22.59
C LEU A 315 -13.59 9.73 -23.63
N ARG A 316 -12.82 9.74 -24.72
CA ARG A 316 -12.78 8.61 -25.68
C ARG A 316 -12.10 7.37 -25.12
N LEU A 317 -11.17 7.52 -24.19
CA LEU A 317 -10.45 6.41 -23.53
C LEU A 317 -11.25 5.83 -22.35
N MET A 318 -12.04 6.64 -21.64
CA MET A 318 -12.73 6.27 -20.40
C MET A 318 -13.56 4.98 -20.50
N PRO A 319 -14.42 4.77 -21.51
CA PRO A 319 -15.21 3.53 -21.59
C PRO A 319 -14.33 2.28 -21.66
N GLY A 320 -13.23 2.34 -22.43
CA GLY A 320 -12.29 1.23 -22.53
C GLY A 320 -11.55 0.99 -21.23
N MET A 321 -11.18 2.06 -20.51
CA MET A 321 -10.53 1.92 -19.20
C MET A 321 -11.46 1.24 -18.19
N VAL A 322 -12.73 1.62 -18.12
CA VAL A 322 -13.72 0.98 -17.25
C VAL A 322 -13.94 -0.49 -17.65
N LEU A 323 -14.04 -0.77 -18.96
CA LEU A 323 -14.11 -2.16 -19.46
C LEU A 323 -12.84 -2.96 -19.16
N GLY A 324 -11.68 -2.34 -19.16
CA GLY A 324 -10.42 -2.96 -18.75
C GLY A 324 -10.44 -3.40 -17.29
N ILE A 325 -10.96 -2.54 -16.40
CA ILE A 325 -11.15 -2.89 -14.98
C ILE A 325 -12.15 -4.05 -14.84
N ALA A 326 -13.30 -3.95 -15.50
CA ALA A 326 -14.31 -5.01 -15.46
C ALA A 326 -13.78 -6.33 -16.03
N GLY A 327 -13.04 -6.28 -17.15
CA GLY A 327 -12.38 -7.44 -17.75
C GLY A 327 -11.35 -8.07 -16.81
N GLY A 328 -10.53 -7.26 -16.14
CA GLY A 328 -9.60 -7.72 -15.12
C GLY A 328 -10.30 -8.44 -13.96
N CYS A 329 -11.42 -7.90 -13.48
CA CYS A 329 -12.24 -8.56 -12.46
C CYS A 329 -12.83 -9.89 -12.94
N VAL A 330 -13.34 -9.94 -14.18
CA VAL A 330 -13.89 -11.17 -14.78
C VAL A 330 -12.80 -12.24 -14.94
N LEU A 331 -11.62 -11.86 -15.43
CA LEU A 331 -10.48 -12.79 -15.55
C LEU A 331 -10.03 -13.32 -14.18
N CYS A 332 -9.98 -12.46 -13.17
CA CYS A 332 -9.70 -12.86 -11.80
C CYS A 332 -10.76 -13.86 -11.29
N ALA A 333 -12.04 -13.55 -11.47
CA ALA A 333 -13.14 -14.43 -11.07
C ALA A 333 -13.10 -15.79 -11.78
N LEU A 334 -12.80 -15.81 -13.08
CA LEU A 334 -12.64 -17.04 -13.85
C LEU A 334 -11.44 -17.86 -13.39
N GLU A 335 -10.30 -17.23 -13.11
CA GLU A 335 -9.13 -17.93 -12.58
C GLU A 335 -9.41 -18.53 -11.20
N MET A 336 -10.05 -17.81 -10.30
CA MET A 336 -10.42 -18.31 -8.97
C MET A 336 -11.39 -19.47 -9.06
N TRP A 337 -12.39 -19.38 -9.94
CA TRP A 337 -13.33 -20.47 -10.20
C TRP A 337 -12.62 -21.71 -10.76
N LEU A 338 -11.75 -21.52 -11.76
CA LEU A 338 -11.00 -22.62 -12.38
C LEU A 338 -10.01 -23.25 -11.39
N ALA A 339 -9.32 -22.44 -10.60
CA ALA A 339 -8.40 -22.91 -9.57
C ALA A 339 -9.11 -23.83 -8.56
N ARG A 340 -10.31 -23.42 -8.11
CA ARG A 340 -11.15 -24.24 -7.23
C ARG A 340 -11.53 -25.58 -7.87
N HIS A 341 -11.96 -25.59 -9.14
CA HIS A 341 -12.34 -26.82 -9.84
C HIS A 341 -11.17 -27.77 -10.10
N LEU A 342 -9.97 -27.22 -10.28
CA LEU A 342 -8.75 -28.00 -10.51
C LEU A 342 -8.02 -28.36 -9.20
N GLY A 343 -8.59 -28.04 -8.03
CA GLY A 343 -7.98 -28.29 -6.73
C GLY A 343 -6.65 -27.56 -6.52
N ARG A 344 -6.40 -26.46 -7.26
CA ARG A 344 -5.19 -25.64 -7.13
C ARG A 344 -5.49 -24.30 -6.49
N GLN A 345 -4.46 -23.64 -6.03
CA GLN A 345 -4.59 -22.29 -5.44
C GLN A 345 -4.86 -21.24 -6.53
N ASN A 346 -5.70 -20.26 -6.19
CA ASN A 346 -5.87 -19.07 -7.01
C ASN A 346 -4.66 -18.13 -6.87
N MET A 347 -4.32 -17.42 -7.96
CA MET A 347 -3.17 -16.54 -8.03
C MET A 347 -3.57 -15.06 -8.26
N SER A 348 -4.79 -14.83 -8.74
CA SER A 348 -5.19 -13.52 -9.24
C SER A 348 -6.01 -12.67 -8.27
N GLN A 349 -6.31 -13.16 -7.06
CA GLN A 349 -7.18 -12.46 -6.10
C GLN A 349 -6.73 -11.01 -5.81
N GLU A 350 -5.44 -10.75 -5.82
CA GLU A 350 -4.91 -9.41 -5.59
C GLU A 350 -5.24 -8.42 -6.73
N ILE A 351 -5.53 -8.92 -7.95
CA ILE A 351 -5.91 -8.10 -9.10
C ILE A 351 -7.21 -7.34 -8.82
N LEU A 352 -8.12 -7.89 -7.99
CA LEU A 352 -9.35 -7.19 -7.56
C LEU A 352 -9.06 -5.85 -6.87
N ARG A 353 -7.92 -5.69 -6.24
CA ARG A 353 -7.48 -4.40 -5.68
C ARG A 353 -7.32 -3.34 -6.76
N GLY A 354 -7.19 -3.72 -8.03
CA GLY A 354 -7.16 -2.80 -9.18
C GLY A 354 -8.48 -2.05 -9.39
N THR A 355 -9.60 -2.51 -8.81
CA THR A 355 -10.89 -1.77 -8.84
C THR A 355 -10.77 -0.36 -8.23
N ARG A 356 -9.75 -0.09 -7.40
CA ARG A 356 -9.44 1.26 -6.87
C ARG A 356 -9.29 2.33 -7.96
N PHE A 357 -8.96 1.94 -9.20
CA PHE A 357 -8.87 2.89 -10.31
C PHE A 357 -10.21 3.52 -10.70
N LEU A 358 -11.33 2.96 -10.25
CA LEU A 358 -12.65 3.61 -10.40
C LEU A 358 -12.71 4.96 -9.66
N VAL A 359 -11.95 5.13 -8.57
CA VAL A 359 -11.92 6.39 -7.81
C VAL A 359 -11.30 7.53 -8.63
N PRO A 360 -10.06 7.42 -9.15
CA PRO A 360 -9.47 8.50 -9.96
C PRO A 360 -10.25 8.74 -11.26
N LEU A 361 -10.81 7.70 -11.88
CA LEU A 361 -11.69 7.88 -13.05
C LEU A 361 -12.92 8.70 -12.70
N SER A 362 -13.52 8.46 -11.52
CA SER A 362 -14.68 9.22 -11.04
C SER A 362 -14.32 10.69 -10.77
N TRP A 363 -13.22 10.96 -10.07
CA TRP A 363 -12.76 12.33 -9.83
C TRP A 363 -12.41 13.06 -11.12
N LEU A 364 -11.82 12.37 -12.11
CA LEU A 364 -11.57 12.94 -13.44
C LEU A 364 -12.88 13.33 -14.14
N LEU A 365 -13.90 12.46 -14.14
CA LEU A 365 -15.19 12.74 -14.75
C LEU A 365 -15.88 13.96 -14.09
N LEU A 366 -15.89 14.01 -12.75
CA LEU A 366 -16.47 15.12 -12.01
C LEU A 366 -15.73 16.44 -12.28
N THR A 367 -14.40 16.40 -12.31
CA THR A 367 -13.60 17.60 -12.61
C THR A 367 -13.74 18.01 -14.08
N CYS A 368 -13.88 17.06 -15.01
CA CYS A 368 -14.20 17.34 -16.40
C CYS A 368 -15.59 18.00 -16.54
N LEU A 369 -16.59 17.51 -15.79
CA LEU A 369 -17.91 18.14 -15.77
C LEU A 369 -17.84 19.57 -15.23
N LEU A 370 -17.12 19.76 -14.12
CA LEU A 370 -16.92 21.08 -13.53
C LEU A 370 -16.24 22.03 -14.51
N SER A 371 -15.31 21.53 -15.34
CA SER A 371 -14.60 22.37 -16.34
C SER A 371 -15.51 23.05 -17.35
N LEU A 372 -16.71 22.50 -17.64
CA LEU A 372 -17.71 23.12 -18.53
C LEU A 372 -18.24 24.44 -17.98
N TYR A 373 -18.35 24.53 -16.66
CA TYR A 373 -18.99 25.69 -15.99
C TYR A 373 -17.96 26.58 -15.29
N TRP A 374 -16.70 26.11 -15.17
CA TRP A 374 -15.66 26.77 -14.38
C TRP A 374 -15.34 28.19 -14.83
N GLN A 375 -15.42 28.44 -16.14
CA GLN A 375 -15.17 29.78 -16.67
C GLN A 375 -16.23 30.79 -16.28
N GLY A 376 -17.48 30.36 -16.04
CA GLY A 376 -18.58 31.21 -15.57
C GLY A 376 -18.51 31.54 -14.08
N VAL A 377 -17.69 30.85 -13.31
CA VAL A 377 -17.49 31.12 -11.87
C VAL A 377 -16.53 32.29 -11.71
N ALA A 378 -16.83 33.23 -10.82
CA ALA A 378 -15.97 34.37 -10.54
C ALA A 378 -14.57 33.92 -10.08
N PRO A 379 -13.46 34.56 -10.52
CA PRO A 379 -12.09 34.13 -10.20
C PRO A 379 -11.80 34.02 -8.70
N LEU A 380 -12.35 34.92 -7.89
CA LEU A 380 -12.22 34.91 -6.43
C LEU A 380 -12.90 33.68 -5.84
N LEU A 381 -14.12 33.33 -6.30
CA LEU A 381 -14.87 32.18 -5.83
C LEU A 381 -14.15 30.86 -6.20
N ARG A 382 -13.57 30.77 -7.41
CA ARG A 382 -12.76 29.60 -7.82
C ARG A 382 -11.58 29.35 -6.88
N ARG A 383 -10.87 30.42 -6.50
CA ARG A 383 -9.74 30.33 -5.55
C ARG A 383 -10.24 29.99 -4.15
N GLY A 384 -11.31 30.68 -3.72
CA GLY A 384 -11.94 30.44 -2.42
C GLY A 384 -12.38 28.99 -2.25
N LEU A 385 -12.98 28.37 -3.26
CA LEU A 385 -13.37 26.95 -3.22
C LEU A 385 -12.17 26.00 -3.06
N VAL A 386 -11.06 26.26 -3.78
CA VAL A 386 -9.85 25.43 -3.64
C VAL A 386 -9.23 25.58 -2.25
N ILE A 387 -9.13 26.82 -1.77
CA ILE A 387 -8.59 27.11 -0.42
C ILE A 387 -9.49 26.48 0.64
N LEU A 388 -10.80 26.66 0.54
CA LEU A 388 -11.78 26.08 1.47
C LEU A 388 -11.65 24.57 1.53
N LEU A 389 -11.55 23.89 0.38
CA LEU A 389 -11.37 22.45 0.35
C LEU A 389 -10.05 22.04 1.01
N ALA A 390 -8.94 22.74 0.73
CA ALA A 390 -7.64 22.46 1.35
C ALA A 390 -7.70 22.65 2.88
N VAL A 391 -8.34 23.74 3.36
CA VAL A 391 -8.51 24.01 4.79
C VAL A 391 -9.41 22.95 5.44
N VAL A 392 -10.53 22.58 4.81
CA VAL A 392 -11.42 21.54 5.33
C VAL A 392 -10.69 20.20 5.43
N LEU A 393 -9.93 19.83 4.41
CA LEU A 393 -9.14 18.59 4.46
C LEU A 393 -8.06 18.63 5.53
N LEU A 394 -7.33 19.74 5.65
CA LEU A 394 -6.31 19.89 6.68
C LEU A 394 -6.92 19.88 8.09
N SER A 395 -8.12 20.47 8.26
CA SER A 395 -8.75 20.57 9.59
C SER A 395 -9.50 19.31 10.00
N LEU A 396 -10.19 18.65 9.07
CA LEU A 396 -11.10 17.52 9.35
C LEU A 396 -10.60 16.17 8.81
N GLY A 397 -9.53 16.16 8.01
CA GLY A 397 -9.00 14.92 7.45
C GLY A 397 -8.40 14.01 8.53
N GLN A 398 -8.73 12.73 8.47
CA GLN A 398 -8.25 11.69 9.38
C GLN A 398 -7.17 10.78 8.76
N GLY A 399 -6.67 11.12 7.58
CA GLY A 399 -5.58 10.37 6.97
C GLY A 399 -4.25 10.61 7.70
N LYS A 400 -3.43 9.58 7.86
CA LYS A 400 -2.15 9.66 8.59
C LYS A 400 -1.28 10.87 8.18
N GLN A 401 -1.18 11.14 6.86
CA GLN A 401 -0.39 12.27 6.35
C GLN A 401 -0.96 13.64 6.77
N VAL A 402 -2.29 13.74 6.88
CA VAL A 402 -2.96 14.97 7.33
C VAL A 402 -2.80 15.15 8.84
N VAL A 403 -2.96 14.07 9.60
CA VAL A 403 -2.76 14.06 11.07
C VAL A 403 -1.31 14.45 11.40
N ALA A 404 -0.34 13.85 10.72
CA ALA A 404 1.08 14.17 10.87
C ALA A 404 1.41 15.62 10.50
N ALA A 405 0.88 16.12 9.36
CA ALA A 405 1.09 17.51 8.96
C ALA A 405 0.50 18.51 9.98
N ARG A 406 -0.70 18.21 10.52
CA ARG A 406 -1.29 19.05 11.59
C ARG A 406 -0.46 19.04 12.86
N HIS A 407 0.00 17.86 13.27
CA HIS A 407 0.86 17.71 14.44
C HIS A 407 2.13 18.56 14.31
N ALA A 408 2.86 18.45 13.18
CA ALA A 408 4.04 19.25 12.91
C ALA A 408 3.74 20.76 12.86
N LEU A 409 2.61 21.18 12.26
CA LEU A 409 2.19 22.59 12.24
C LEU A 409 1.82 23.09 13.64
N ALA A 410 1.19 22.26 14.47
CA ALA A 410 0.88 22.58 15.86
C ALA A 410 2.14 22.88 16.66
N ASP A 411 3.15 22.04 16.53
CA ASP A 411 4.43 22.16 17.22
C ASP A 411 5.20 23.40 16.73
N MET A 412 5.43 23.53 15.43
CA MET A 412 6.21 24.63 14.84
C MET A 412 5.60 26.02 15.07
N ALA A 413 4.27 26.12 15.04
CA ALA A 413 3.58 27.40 15.17
C ALA A 413 3.10 27.69 16.60
N GLY A 414 3.31 26.79 17.55
CA GLY A 414 2.76 26.89 18.91
C GLY A 414 1.23 26.85 18.94
N LEU A 415 0.57 26.21 17.96
CA LEU A 415 -0.88 26.17 17.79
C LEU A 415 -1.45 24.85 18.30
N GLY A 416 -1.35 24.60 19.61
CA GLY A 416 -1.74 23.34 20.24
C GLY A 416 -3.18 22.86 19.92
N TRP A 417 -4.07 23.76 19.48
CA TRP A 417 -5.43 23.40 19.05
C TRP A 417 -5.48 22.62 17.71
N LEU A 418 -4.39 22.64 16.92
CA LEU A 418 -4.27 21.82 15.71
C LEU A 418 -3.86 20.39 16.04
N ASP A 419 -3.23 20.16 17.19
CA ASP A 419 -2.84 18.82 17.63
C ASP A 419 -4.07 18.02 18.06
N THR A 420 -4.22 16.83 17.49
CA THR A 420 -5.40 16.00 17.72
C THR A 420 -5.16 14.96 18.80
N GLU A 421 -6.24 14.51 19.44
CA GLU A 421 -6.18 13.40 20.37
C GLU A 421 -5.61 12.14 19.70
N GLU A 422 -6.00 11.90 18.44
CA GLU A 422 -5.47 10.80 17.63
C GLU A 422 -3.93 10.87 17.48
N ALA A 423 -3.39 12.06 17.18
CA ALA A 423 -1.93 12.25 17.08
C ALA A 423 -1.23 11.97 18.42
N ARG A 424 -1.80 12.45 19.53
CA ARG A 424 -1.26 12.19 20.87
C ARG A 424 -1.27 10.71 21.24
N GLN A 425 -2.36 10.00 20.93
CA GLN A 425 -2.46 8.56 21.17
C GLN A 425 -1.46 7.77 20.30
N ILE A 426 -1.32 8.10 19.02
CA ILE A 426 -0.31 7.48 18.13
C ILE A 426 1.09 7.70 18.71
N LYS A 427 1.41 8.94 19.12
CA LYS A 427 2.73 9.27 19.69
C LYS A 427 3.00 8.51 20.98
N ALA A 428 2.06 8.52 21.93
CA ALA A 428 2.19 7.81 23.20
C ALA A 428 2.44 6.32 22.98
N HIS A 429 1.64 5.67 22.11
CA HIS A 429 1.80 4.27 21.77
C HIS A 429 3.15 3.96 21.11
N SER A 430 3.59 4.79 20.16
CA SER A 430 4.88 4.62 19.47
C SER A 430 6.06 4.84 20.42
N LEU A 431 5.97 5.80 21.33
CA LEU A 431 6.98 6.01 22.37
C LEU A 431 7.03 4.83 23.34
N GLY A 432 5.87 4.32 23.77
CA GLY A 432 5.81 3.15 24.64
C GLY A 432 6.47 1.91 24.02
N LEU A 433 6.24 1.65 22.73
CA LEU A 433 6.90 0.57 22.02
C LEU A 433 8.40 0.84 21.83
N ARG A 434 8.79 2.07 21.47
CA ARG A 434 10.22 2.45 21.37
C ARG A 434 10.97 2.15 22.66
N ASP A 435 10.42 2.56 23.79
CA ASP A 435 11.06 2.36 25.09
C ASP A 435 11.19 0.87 25.43
N ALA A 436 10.17 0.04 25.10
CA ALA A 436 10.22 -1.41 25.23
C ALA A 436 11.29 -2.04 24.31
N LEU A 437 11.44 -1.56 23.06
CA LEU A 437 12.48 -2.05 22.12
C LEU A 437 13.89 -1.61 22.55
N GLN A 438 14.03 -0.44 23.14
CA GLN A 438 15.30 0.00 23.75
C GLN A 438 15.68 -0.86 24.96
N ALA A 439 14.74 -1.17 25.84
CA ALA A 439 14.94 -2.08 26.95
C ALA A 439 15.29 -3.49 26.46
N LEU A 440 14.60 -3.98 25.41
CA LEU A 440 14.92 -5.23 24.75
C LEU A 440 16.39 -5.24 24.28
N ARG A 441 16.81 -4.24 23.52
CA ARG A 441 18.16 -4.14 22.98
C ARG A 441 19.25 -4.02 24.08
N ALA A 442 18.92 -3.34 25.20
CA ALA A 442 19.85 -3.17 26.31
C ALA A 442 20.02 -4.42 27.16
N GLN A 443 19.02 -5.25 27.24
CA GLN A 443 19.00 -6.40 28.16
C GLN A 443 19.15 -7.75 27.46
N ALA A 444 18.79 -7.85 26.16
CA ALA A 444 18.88 -9.09 25.41
C ALA A 444 20.31 -9.40 24.96
N GLY A 445 20.68 -10.67 25.01
CA GLY A 445 21.86 -11.18 24.29
C GLY A 445 21.61 -11.22 22.78
N PRO A 446 22.65 -11.07 21.95
CA PRO A 446 22.50 -10.98 20.50
C PRO A 446 21.89 -12.24 19.84
N GLU A 447 21.91 -13.35 20.55
CA GLU A 447 21.41 -14.64 20.08
C GLU A 447 20.06 -15.03 20.71
N GLU A 448 19.51 -14.22 21.61
CA GLU A 448 18.24 -14.51 22.28
C GLU A 448 17.08 -14.27 21.32
N LEU A 449 16.29 -15.32 21.09
CA LEU A 449 15.12 -15.27 20.23
C LEU A 449 13.95 -14.57 20.93
N VAL A 450 13.33 -13.63 20.26
CA VAL A 450 12.17 -12.88 20.76
C VAL A 450 10.89 -13.46 20.21
N PHE A 451 9.86 -13.57 21.04
CA PHE A 451 8.49 -13.83 20.63
C PHE A 451 7.63 -12.58 20.86
N THR A 452 6.70 -12.33 19.96
CA THR A 452 5.66 -11.29 20.10
C THR A 452 4.29 -11.88 19.85
N ASP A 453 3.29 -11.39 20.57
CA ASP A 453 1.90 -11.82 20.46
C ASP A 453 1.14 -11.26 19.25
N GLY A 454 1.81 -10.45 18.45
CA GLY A 454 1.25 -9.83 17.24
C GLY A 454 2.32 -9.53 16.19
N ASP A 455 1.94 -8.84 15.13
CA ASP A 455 2.84 -8.46 14.00
C ASP A 455 3.78 -7.31 14.39
N CYS A 456 4.59 -7.47 15.45
CA CYS A 456 5.56 -6.47 15.89
C CYS A 456 6.91 -6.63 15.15
N MET A 457 6.92 -6.38 13.85
CA MET A 457 8.14 -6.48 13.01
C MET A 457 9.21 -5.46 13.39
N ALA A 458 8.87 -4.46 14.21
CA ALA A 458 9.81 -3.49 14.76
C ALA A 458 10.92 -4.13 15.61
N VAL A 459 10.70 -5.33 16.16
CA VAL A 459 11.76 -6.11 16.82
C VAL A 459 12.93 -6.35 15.85
N ARG A 460 12.66 -6.64 14.58
CA ARG A 460 13.72 -6.85 13.58
C ARG A 460 14.36 -5.55 13.14
N PHE A 461 13.58 -4.58 12.65
CA PHE A 461 14.18 -3.39 12.03
C PHE A 461 14.57 -2.28 13.01
N ALA A 462 13.97 -2.19 14.20
CA ALA A 462 14.32 -1.16 15.19
C ALA A 462 15.22 -1.70 16.32
N ALA A 463 14.95 -2.90 16.85
CA ALA A 463 15.81 -3.50 17.86
C ALA A 463 16.95 -4.36 17.29
N ARG A 464 16.90 -4.75 16.01
CA ARG A 464 17.87 -5.66 15.34
C ARG A 464 18.02 -6.98 16.06
N MET A 465 16.91 -7.58 16.45
CA MET A 465 16.87 -8.83 17.19
C MET A 465 16.20 -9.94 16.38
N PRO A 466 16.69 -11.20 16.48
CA PRO A 466 16.03 -12.34 15.88
C PRO A 466 14.72 -12.63 16.61
N MET A 467 13.67 -12.99 15.85
CA MET A 467 12.37 -13.27 16.44
C MET A 467 11.68 -14.48 15.82
N LEU A 468 10.72 -15.04 16.54
CA LEU A 468 9.84 -16.08 16.00
C LEU A 468 8.96 -15.51 14.88
N PRO A 469 8.52 -16.37 13.93
CA PRO A 469 7.69 -15.92 12.83
C PRO A 469 6.38 -15.30 13.31
N VAL A 470 6.05 -14.13 12.77
CA VAL A 470 4.76 -13.45 12.99
C VAL A 470 3.76 -13.81 11.88
N HIS A 471 2.50 -13.40 12.04
CA HIS A 471 1.47 -13.69 11.04
C HIS A 471 1.84 -13.16 9.65
N LYS A 472 2.45 -11.99 9.57
CA LYS A 472 2.88 -11.36 8.30
C LYS A 472 3.95 -12.17 7.56
N ASP A 473 4.78 -12.92 8.26
CA ASP A 473 5.84 -13.76 7.68
C ASP A 473 5.29 -14.94 6.87
N GLY A 474 4.01 -15.26 7.01
CA GLY A 474 3.34 -16.30 6.20
C GLY A 474 3.49 -16.11 4.69
N ASN A 475 3.72 -14.87 4.20
CA ASN A 475 4.05 -14.61 2.80
C ASN A 475 5.43 -15.19 2.44
N VAL A 476 6.44 -14.85 3.22
CA VAL A 476 7.82 -15.30 2.99
C VAL A 476 7.89 -16.81 3.10
N ILE A 477 7.23 -17.39 4.11
CA ILE A 477 7.17 -18.85 4.32
C ILE A 477 6.51 -19.55 3.12
N TYR A 478 5.43 -18.96 2.57
CA TYR A 478 4.77 -19.48 1.39
C TYR A 478 5.71 -19.53 0.17
N TYR A 479 6.45 -18.43 -0.08
CA TYR A 479 7.36 -18.35 -1.21
C TYR A 479 8.66 -19.14 -1.00
N ALA A 480 9.09 -19.33 0.25
CA ALA A 480 10.21 -20.17 0.58
C ALA A 480 9.96 -21.65 0.28
N ALA A 481 8.68 -22.05 0.23
CA ALA A 481 8.25 -23.42 -0.01
C ALA A 481 8.89 -24.47 0.93
N ASP A 482 9.25 -24.06 2.16
CA ASP A 482 9.82 -24.93 3.19
C ASP A 482 8.70 -25.57 4.03
N PRO A 483 8.50 -26.92 3.94
CA PRO A 483 7.38 -27.58 4.61
C PRO A 483 7.50 -27.58 6.14
N ASP A 484 8.70 -27.61 6.68
CA ASP A 484 8.91 -27.69 8.14
C ASP A 484 8.63 -26.33 8.77
N MET A 485 9.09 -25.25 8.13
CA MET A 485 8.75 -23.89 8.54
C MET A 485 7.26 -23.63 8.41
N ALA A 486 6.60 -24.08 7.33
CA ALA A 486 5.16 -23.93 7.12
C ALA A 486 4.36 -24.63 8.23
N ARG A 487 4.69 -25.89 8.57
CA ARG A 487 4.05 -26.63 9.68
C ARG A 487 4.22 -25.92 11.02
N ARG A 488 5.46 -25.49 11.33
CA ARG A 488 5.77 -24.79 12.57
C ARG A 488 4.98 -23.49 12.67
N TRP A 489 4.96 -22.69 11.61
CA TRP A 489 4.23 -21.43 11.59
C TRP A 489 2.71 -21.63 11.75
N LEU A 490 2.11 -22.59 11.02
CA LEU A 490 0.68 -22.92 11.16
C LEU A 490 0.35 -23.37 12.59
N ALA A 491 1.13 -24.25 13.17
CA ALA A 491 0.95 -24.71 14.53
C ALA A 491 0.98 -23.54 15.54
N MET A 492 1.92 -22.60 15.37
CA MET A 492 1.97 -21.38 16.18
C MET A 492 0.73 -20.51 16.00
N GLN A 493 0.29 -20.25 14.75
CA GLN A 493 -0.89 -19.43 14.47
C GLN A 493 -2.16 -20.05 15.05
N HIS A 494 -2.34 -21.36 14.91
CA HIS A 494 -3.49 -22.07 15.48
C HIS A 494 -3.51 -22.02 17.01
N ARG A 495 -2.37 -22.20 17.69
CA ARG A 495 -2.27 -22.05 19.13
C ARG A 495 -2.60 -20.63 19.58
N MET A 496 -2.05 -19.61 18.91
CA MET A 496 -2.37 -18.20 19.21
C MET A 496 -3.86 -17.88 19.04
N ALA A 497 -4.52 -18.52 18.07
CA ALA A 497 -5.95 -18.31 17.81
C ALA A 497 -6.88 -19.14 18.69
N ALA A 498 -6.37 -20.11 19.46
CA ALA A 498 -7.19 -21.04 20.25
C ALA A 498 -7.94 -20.32 21.38
N ASP A 499 -7.27 -19.44 22.10
CA ASP A 499 -7.85 -18.63 23.18
C ASP A 499 -6.99 -17.38 23.47
N ALA A 500 -7.46 -16.54 24.42
CA ALA A 500 -6.78 -15.28 24.79
C ALA A 500 -5.39 -15.50 25.42
N THR A 501 -5.03 -16.71 25.78
CA THR A 501 -3.74 -17.07 26.41
C THR A 501 -2.86 -17.95 25.51
N GLY A 502 -3.34 -18.30 24.34
CA GLY A 502 -2.63 -19.18 23.39
C GLY A 502 -1.23 -18.70 23.03
N TYR A 503 -1.00 -17.39 23.03
CA TYR A 503 0.35 -16.83 22.83
C TYR A 503 1.34 -17.23 23.94
N MET A 504 0.89 -17.43 25.18
CA MET A 504 1.73 -17.90 26.28
C MET A 504 2.17 -19.36 26.06
N GLU A 505 1.28 -20.19 25.53
CA GLU A 505 1.61 -21.57 25.15
C GLU A 505 2.67 -21.58 24.04
N VAL A 506 2.52 -20.72 23.02
CA VAL A 506 3.53 -20.57 21.97
C VAL A 506 4.86 -20.14 22.57
N TRP A 507 4.90 -19.12 23.44
CA TRP A 507 6.15 -18.70 24.10
C TRP A 507 6.84 -19.85 24.86
N ARG A 508 6.06 -20.67 25.55
CA ARG A 508 6.58 -21.82 26.29
C ARG A 508 7.11 -22.92 25.37
N THR A 509 6.35 -23.31 24.36
CA THR A 509 6.67 -24.46 23.50
C THR A 509 7.76 -24.15 22.47
N GLU A 510 7.80 -22.94 21.90
CA GLU A 510 8.78 -22.53 20.91
C GLU A 510 10.14 -22.10 21.49
N GLN A 511 10.28 -22.14 22.82
CA GLN A 511 11.53 -21.88 23.53
C GLN A 511 12.16 -20.50 23.25
N ALA A 512 11.35 -19.49 22.91
CA ALA A 512 11.84 -18.12 22.83
C ALA A 512 12.33 -17.64 24.19
N ALA A 513 13.51 -17.04 24.24
CA ALA A 513 14.11 -16.54 25.47
C ALA A 513 13.34 -15.35 26.04
N LEU A 514 12.80 -14.54 25.16
CA LEU A 514 12.14 -13.25 25.48
C LEU A 514 10.71 -13.21 24.93
N LEU A 515 9.82 -12.59 25.68
CA LEU A 515 8.46 -12.25 25.27
C LEU A 515 8.29 -10.74 25.33
N LEU A 516 7.92 -10.12 24.21
CA LEU A 516 7.42 -8.75 24.14
C LEU A 516 5.94 -8.78 23.81
N THR A 517 5.07 -8.34 24.75
CA THR A 517 3.62 -8.43 24.62
C THR A 517 2.90 -7.15 25.05
N ARG A 518 1.71 -6.94 24.49
CA ARG A 518 0.78 -5.87 24.88
C ARG A 518 -0.21 -6.30 25.96
N HIS A 519 -0.24 -7.56 26.32
CA HIS A 519 -1.18 -8.11 27.30
C HIS A 519 -0.74 -7.82 28.75
N VAL A 520 -0.70 -6.52 29.11
CA VAL A 520 -0.33 -6.07 30.48
C VAL A 520 -1.30 -6.60 31.53
N GLU A 521 -2.56 -6.86 31.15
CA GLU A 521 -3.57 -7.49 32.00
C GLU A 521 -3.21 -8.92 32.43
N HIS A 522 -2.39 -9.62 31.63
CA HIS A 522 -1.94 -10.98 31.95
C HIS A 522 -0.65 -11.02 32.77
N LYS A 523 -0.10 -9.88 33.21
CA LYS A 523 1.18 -9.78 33.94
C LYS A 523 1.32 -10.79 35.07
N ALA A 524 0.31 -10.90 35.94
CA ALA A 524 0.36 -11.82 37.11
C ALA A 524 0.53 -13.29 36.68
N LEU A 525 -0.07 -13.67 35.55
CA LEU A 525 0.07 -14.99 34.96
C LEU A 525 1.43 -15.19 34.30
N LEU A 526 1.90 -14.22 33.54
CA LEU A 526 3.17 -14.24 32.84
C LEU A 526 4.37 -14.33 33.78
N LEU A 527 4.32 -13.68 34.94
CA LEU A 527 5.35 -13.74 35.98
C LEU A 527 5.56 -15.14 36.59
N ARG A 528 4.64 -16.07 36.37
CA ARG A 528 4.84 -17.49 36.77
C ARG A 528 5.83 -18.21 35.86
N TYR A 529 6.02 -17.70 34.62
CA TYR A 529 6.83 -18.34 33.59
C TYR A 529 8.12 -17.57 33.25
N GLY A 530 8.21 -16.30 33.69
CA GLY A 530 9.36 -15.48 33.38
C GLY A 530 9.60 -14.33 34.35
N ALA A 531 10.80 -13.76 34.27
CA ALA A 531 11.19 -12.57 35.00
C ALA A 531 10.86 -11.31 34.19
N LEU A 532 10.26 -10.31 34.82
CA LEU A 532 9.98 -9.02 34.22
C LEU A 532 11.30 -8.25 34.01
N LEU A 533 11.54 -7.82 32.77
CA LEU A 533 12.68 -6.98 32.42
C LEU A 533 12.28 -5.52 32.24
N PHE A 534 11.10 -5.27 31.64
CA PHE A 534 10.58 -3.93 31.39
C PHE A 534 9.05 -3.92 31.43
N GLU A 535 8.49 -2.80 31.85
CA GLU A 535 7.06 -2.54 31.87
C GLU A 535 6.77 -1.06 31.66
N ASN A 536 5.76 -0.76 30.86
CA ASN A 536 5.06 0.51 30.82
C ASN A 536 3.54 0.27 30.67
N GLU A 537 2.79 1.32 30.37
CA GLU A 537 1.31 1.24 30.27
C GLU A 537 0.83 0.26 29.20
N ASP A 538 1.59 0.11 28.09
CA ASP A 538 1.18 -0.64 26.90
C ASP A 538 1.95 -1.96 26.71
N TRP A 539 3.13 -2.12 27.31
CA TRP A 539 4.06 -3.20 26.98
C TRP A 539 4.70 -3.85 28.18
N LEU A 540 4.86 -5.17 28.07
CA LEU A 540 5.68 -5.99 28.96
C LEU A 540 6.80 -6.66 28.17
N LEU A 541 8.01 -6.64 28.73
CA LEU A 541 9.15 -7.44 28.29
C LEU A 541 9.51 -8.42 29.41
N LEU A 542 9.48 -9.71 29.09
CA LEU A 542 9.81 -10.76 30.04
C LEU A 542 10.92 -11.66 29.48
N ARG A 543 11.76 -12.17 30.39
CA ARG A 543 12.72 -13.24 30.10
C ARG A 543 12.22 -14.53 30.71
N ARG A 544 12.22 -15.61 29.92
CA ARG A 544 11.80 -16.94 30.36
C ARG A 544 12.64 -17.42 31.54
N SER A 545 11.98 -17.94 32.57
CA SER A 545 12.66 -18.53 33.74
C SER A 545 13.17 -19.94 33.41
N PRO A 546 14.44 -20.26 33.69
CA PRO A 546 14.95 -21.62 33.51
C PRO A 546 14.21 -22.66 34.34
N VAL A 547 13.71 -22.29 35.51
CA VAL A 547 12.98 -23.22 36.41
C VAL A 547 11.63 -23.66 35.83
N ALA A 548 10.96 -22.80 35.05
CA ALA A 548 9.72 -23.15 34.36
C ALA A 548 9.95 -24.14 33.19
N ALA A 549 11.13 -24.13 32.59
CA ALA A 549 11.50 -25.04 31.49
C ALA A 549 11.68 -26.50 31.98
N ASP A 550 12.20 -26.69 33.20
CA ASP A 550 12.40 -28.01 33.76
C ASP A 550 11.11 -28.68 34.24
N ALA A 551 10.15 -27.89 34.75
CA ALA A 551 8.83 -28.38 35.15
C ALA A 551 8.02 -28.92 33.94
N ASP A 552 8.09 -28.23 32.80
CA ASP A 552 7.42 -28.66 31.56
C ASP A 552 8.09 -29.88 30.92
N ALA A 553 9.43 -30.00 31.00
CA ALA A 553 10.16 -31.16 30.52
C ALA A 553 9.86 -32.44 31.32
N GLN A 554 9.53 -32.33 32.60
CA GLN A 554 9.10 -33.46 33.44
C GLN A 554 7.67 -33.89 33.10
N VAL A 555 6.75 -32.98 32.87
CA VAL A 555 5.35 -33.29 32.48
C VAL A 555 5.28 -34.00 31.13
N THR A 556 6.07 -33.54 30.15
CA THR A 556 6.14 -34.18 28.82
C THR A 556 6.76 -35.57 28.85
N ARG A 557 7.71 -35.85 29.75
CA ARG A 557 8.33 -37.18 29.93
C ARG A 557 7.42 -38.17 30.68
N SER A 558 6.54 -37.69 31.53
CA SER A 558 5.57 -38.55 32.25
C SER A 558 4.32 -38.89 31.42
N GLY A 559 3.97 -38.10 30.42
CA GLY A 559 2.81 -38.31 29.56
C GLY A 559 3.01 -39.30 28.41
N TYR A 560 4.23 -39.81 28.17
CA TYR A 560 4.53 -40.83 27.16
C TYR A 560 4.88 -42.20 27.77
N ALA A 561 4.59 -42.42 29.05
CA ALA A 561 4.92 -43.67 29.75
C ALA A 561 3.67 -44.51 30.11
N ASP A 562 2.51 -44.23 29.52
CA ASP A 562 1.31 -45.08 29.65
C ASP A 562 0.80 -45.58 28.27
#